data_615f640d80b6e2304e03ee9a17b6f74c
#
_entry.id   615f640d80b6e2304e03ee9a17b6f74c
#
_cell.length_a   1.000
_cell.length_b   1.000
_cell.length_c   1.000
_cell.angle_alpha   90.00
_cell.angle_beta   90.00
_cell.angle_gamma   90.00
#
_symmetry.space_group_name_H-M   'P 1'
#
loop_
_entity.id
_entity.type
_entity.pdbx_description
1 polymer ?
#
loop_
_entity_poly.entity_id
_entity_poly.type
_entity_poly.pdbx_seq_one_letter_code
_entity_poly.pdbx_strand_id
1 'polypeptide(L)'
;MGIAVDFNQGLDARRACDDPYILDLLSRVKWIRHIRFACDTRAQIEPVLKCIRELEQRGVNRHRFFVYCLVKEIDDALFRLNIFREMHINPFAQPYRDFDNKIRPTVEQRRVAHWCNKKSVFYSCEFKNFRL
;
A
#
# COMPACT_ATOMS: atom_id res chain seq x y z
N MET A 1 -0.28 -1.12 29.78
CA MET A 1 0.72 -1.71 28.87
C MET A 1 0.05 -2.27 27.64
N GLY A 2 0.43 -1.83 26.48
CA GLY A 2 -0.15 -2.29 25.24
C GLY A 2 0.50 -3.57 24.73
N ILE A 3 -0.29 -4.47 24.15
CA ILE A 3 0.20 -5.59 23.39
C ILE A 3 0.64 -5.05 22.02
N ALA A 4 1.80 -5.47 21.53
CA ALA A 4 2.26 -5.13 20.18
C ALA A 4 1.39 -5.85 19.14
N VAL A 5 0.99 -5.13 18.11
CA VAL A 5 0.03 -5.62 17.11
C VAL A 5 0.67 -5.60 15.72
N ASP A 6 0.41 -6.65 14.96
CA ASP A 6 0.75 -6.73 13.54
C ASP A 6 -0.47 -7.24 12.75
N PHE A 7 -1.10 -6.35 12.01
CA PHE A 7 -2.15 -6.73 11.08
C PHE A 7 -1.50 -7.12 9.75
N ASN A 8 -1.46 -8.42 9.47
CA ASN A 8 -0.84 -8.96 8.25
C ASN A 8 -1.55 -8.57 6.96
N GLN A 9 -2.80 -8.14 7.06
CA GLN A 9 -3.59 -7.71 5.92
C GLN A 9 -3.75 -6.20 5.94
N GLY A 10 -3.98 -5.62 4.76
CA GLY A 10 -4.19 -4.18 4.64
C GLY A 10 -5.52 -3.74 5.25
N LEU A 11 -5.48 -2.64 6.00
CA LEU A 11 -6.68 -2.02 6.54
C LEU A 11 -7.45 -1.32 5.42
N ASP A 12 -8.78 -1.37 5.51
CA ASP A 12 -9.64 -0.61 4.61
C ASP A 12 -9.76 0.83 5.11
N ALA A 13 -9.02 1.73 4.46
CA ALA A 13 -8.99 3.14 4.85
C ALA A 13 -10.33 3.86 4.71
N ARG A 14 -11.24 3.36 3.85
CA ARG A 14 -12.55 3.97 3.65
C ARG A 14 -13.39 3.99 4.93
N ARG A 15 -13.16 3.03 5.80
CA ARG A 15 -13.86 2.95 7.09
C ARG A 15 -13.21 3.81 8.17
N ALA A 16 -11.93 4.08 8.07
CA ALA A 16 -11.16 4.78 9.09
C ALA A 16 -10.98 6.27 8.82
N CYS A 17 -10.92 6.69 7.55
CA CYS A 17 -10.46 8.03 7.19
C CYS A 17 -11.34 9.17 7.71
N ASP A 18 -12.61 8.92 7.99
CA ASP A 18 -13.55 9.92 8.50
C ASP A 18 -13.97 9.65 9.95
N ASP A 19 -13.33 8.71 10.62
CA ASP A 19 -13.67 8.35 12.00
C ASP A 19 -12.53 8.73 12.95
N PRO A 20 -12.63 9.88 13.64
CA PRO A 20 -11.59 10.32 14.58
C PRO A 20 -11.27 9.31 15.67
N TYR A 21 -12.26 8.56 16.13
CA TYR A 21 -12.07 7.55 17.18
C TYR A 21 -11.16 6.42 16.68
N ILE A 22 -11.41 5.91 15.47
CA ILE A 22 -10.58 4.88 14.87
C ILE A 22 -9.17 5.42 14.60
N LEU A 23 -9.04 6.62 14.07
CA LEU A 23 -7.75 7.26 13.81
C LEU A 23 -6.94 7.44 15.11
N ASP A 24 -7.59 7.88 16.17
CA ASP A 24 -6.93 8.00 17.48
C ASP A 24 -6.45 6.65 18.00
N LEU A 25 -7.25 5.60 17.86
CA LEU A 25 -6.85 4.25 18.24
C LEU A 25 -5.66 3.77 17.44
N LEU A 26 -5.69 3.92 16.12
CA LEU A 26 -4.61 3.50 15.23
C LEU A 26 -3.30 4.24 15.54
N SER A 27 -3.38 5.52 15.92
CA SER A 27 -2.19 6.31 16.27
C SER A 27 -1.54 5.87 17.59
N ARG A 28 -2.30 5.23 18.47
CA ARG A 28 -1.84 4.81 19.81
C ARG A 28 -1.50 3.32 19.89
N VAL A 29 -1.86 2.54 18.89
CA VAL A 29 -1.53 1.10 18.87
C VAL A 29 -0.03 0.93 18.78
N LYS A 30 0.50 -0.02 19.52
CA LYS A 30 1.90 -0.40 19.41
C LYS A 30 2.07 -1.35 18.23
N TRP A 31 2.50 -0.81 17.11
CA TRP A 31 2.70 -1.58 15.87
C TRP A 31 4.04 -2.31 15.92
N ILE A 32 4.02 -3.60 15.55
CA ILE A 32 5.25 -4.41 15.48
C ILE A 32 6.13 -3.93 14.33
N ARG A 33 5.52 -3.69 13.17
CA ARG A 33 6.24 -3.25 11.95
C ARG A 33 5.53 -2.04 11.35
N HIS A 34 4.76 -2.26 10.30
CA HIS A 34 4.11 -1.20 9.53
C HIS A 34 2.62 -1.14 9.80
N ILE A 35 2.06 0.04 9.62
CA ILE A 35 0.61 0.22 9.49
C ILE A 35 0.30 -0.02 8.01
N ARG A 36 -0.44 -1.08 7.71
CA ARG A 36 -0.68 -1.53 6.34
C ARG A 36 -2.09 -1.18 5.91
N PHE A 37 -2.19 -0.45 4.81
CA PHE A 37 -3.47 -0.16 4.15
C PHE A 37 -3.58 -0.95 2.85
N ALA A 38 -4.81 -1.23 2.43
CA ALA A 38 -5.09 -1.82 1.12
C ALA A 38 -5.52 -0.73 0.14
N CYS A 39 -4.95 -0.75 -1.07
CA CYS A 39 -5.34 0.14 -2.15
C CYS A 39 -5.38 -0.64 -3.47
N ASP A 40 -6.47 -1.39 -3.66
CA ASP A 40 -6.64 -2.27 -4.82
C ASP A 40 -7.44 -1.62 -5.94
N THR A 41 -8.06 -0.46 -5.67
CA THR A 41 -8.83 0.31 -6.63
C THR A 41 -8.48 1.80 -6.51
N ARG A 42 -8.79 2.56 -7.56
CA ARG A 42 -8.59 4.02 -7.53
C ARG A 42 -9.42 4.71 -6.46
N ALA A 43 -10.61 4.17 -6.17
CA ALA A 43 -11.49 4.73 -5.14
C ALA A 43 -10.88 4.67 -3.74
N GLN A 44 -9.91 3.79 -3.50
CA GLN A 44 -9.24 3.67 -2.21
C GLN A 44 -8.07 4.63 -2.03
N ILE A 45 -7.60 5.30 -3.09
CA ILE A 45 -6.43 6.19 -3.03
C ILE A 45 -6.67 7.34 -2.05
N GLU A 46 -7.72 8.12 -2.25
CA GLU A 46 -7.99 9.27 -1.38
C GLU A 46 -8.25 8.88 0.08
N PRO A 47 -9.05 7.85 0.39
CA PRO A 47 -9.17 7.38 1.78
C PRO A 47 -7.84 6.99 2.41
N VAL A 48 -6.97 6.28 1.68
CA VAL A 48 -5.63 5.90 2.19
C VAL A 48 -4.79 7.14 2.48
N LEU A 49 -4.74 8.09 1.54
CA LEU A 49 -3.97 9.31 1.72
C LEU A 49 -4.52 10.14 2.89
N LYS A 50 -5.83 10.21 3.05
CA LYS A 50 -6.46 10.91 4.17
C LYS A 50 -6.10 10.27 5.49
N CYS A 51 -6.19 8.95 5.60
CA CYS A 51 -5.76 8.23 6.81
C CYS A 51 -4.30 8.52 7.15
N ILE A 52 -3.41 8.49 6.17
CA ILE A 52 -1.99 8.76 6.38
C ILE A 52 -1.78 10.18 6.89
N ARG A 53 -2.41 11.18 6.25
CA ARG A 53 -2.31 12.57 6.72
C ARG A 53 -2.81 12.73 8.16
N GLU A 54 -3.96 12.14 8.48
CA GLU A 54 -4.54 12.22 9.81
C GLU A 54 -3.67 11.54 10.87
N LEU A 55 -3.07 10.41 10.53
CA LEU A 55 -2.17 9.70 11.44
C LEU A 55 -0.84 10.44 11.60
N GLU A 56 -0.32 11.06 10.54
CA GLU A 56 0.87 11.91 10.64
C GLU A 56 0.62 13.10 11.57
N GLN A 57 -0.55 13.70 11.51
CA GLN A 57 -0.93 14.79 12.43
C GLN A 57 -0.99 14.32 13.88
N ARG A 58 -1.21 13.03 14.11
CA ARG A 58 -1.21 12.42 15.45
C ARG A 58 0.16 11.89 15.87
N GLY A 59 1.21 12.22 15.11
CA GLY A 59 2.58 11.88 15.45
C GLY A 59 3.11 10.58 14.86
N VAL A 60 2.35 9.91 13.99
CA VAL A 60 2.82 8.70 13.32
C VAL A 60 3.78 9.07 12.17
N ASN A 61 4.91 8.43 12.12
CA ASN A 61 5.94 8.72 11.14
C ASN A 61 5.61 8.08 9.77
N ARG A 62 5.89 8.81 8.69
CA ARG A 62 5.54 8.37 7.32
C ARG A 62 6.12 7.01 6.96
N HIS A 63 7.33 6.70 7.38
CA HIS A 63 7.96 5.41 7.06
C HIS A 63 7.30 4.22 7.75
N ARG A 64 6.35 4.46 8.66
CA ARG A 64 5.55 3.41 9.27
C ARG A 64 4.48 2.88 8.34
N PHE A 65 4.10 3.64 7.31
CA PHE A 65 3.01 3.26 6.42
C PHE A 65 3.48 2.33 5.32
N PHE A 66 2.59 1.41 4.96
CA PHE A 66 2.82 0.44 3.91
C PHE A 66 1.48 0.21 3.20
N VAL A 67 1.47 0.22 1.88
CA VAL A 67 0.22 0.11 1.12
C VAL A 67 0.26 -1.11 0.22
N TYR A 68 -0.63 -2.07 0.46
CA TYR A 68 -0.78 -3.22 -0.43
C TYR A 68 -1.59 -2.81 -1.65
N CYS A 69 -1.05 -3.11 -2.82
CA CYS A 69 -1.69 -2.82 -4.11
C CYS A 69 -1.79 -4.08 -4.94
N LEU A 70 -3.00 -4.52 -5.25
CA LEU A 70 -3.23 -5.63 -6.15
C LEU A 70 -2.90 -5.21 -7.58
N VAL A 71 -2.10 -6.00 -8.29
CA VAL A 71 -1.78 -5.77 -9.70
C VAL A 71 -2.58 -6.73 -10.55
N LYS A 72 -3.72 -6.28 -11.04
CA LYS A 72 -4.58 -7.03 -11.95
C LYS A 72 -4.52 -6.42 -13.34
N GLU A 73 -4.95 -5.20 -13.49
CA GLU A 73 -4.85 -4.42 -14.71
C GLU A 73 -3.63 -3.49 -14.60
N ILE A 74 -2.75 -3.54 -15.58
CA ILE A 74 -1.42 -2.92 -15.49
C ILE A 74 -1.50 -1.39 -15.34
N ASP A 75 -2.26 -0.72 -16.22
CA ASP A 75 -2.31 0.74 -16.20
C ASP A 75 -2.93 1.27 -14.93
N ASP A 76 -3.97 0.61 -14.42
CA ASP A 76 -4.59 0.97 -13.15
C ASP A 76 -3.63 0.77 -11.98
N ALA A 77 -2.93 -0.35 -11.96
CA ALA A 77 -1.94 -0.61 -10.92
C ALA A 77 -0.82 0.43 -10.94
N LEU A 78 -0.28 0.75 -12.10
CA LEU A 78 0.77 1.76 -12.24
C LEU A 78 0.29 3.15 -11.81
N PHE A 79 -0.95 3.51 -12.11
CA PHE A 79 -1.53 4.76 -11.66
C PHE A 79 -1.50 4.87 -10.13
N ARG A 80 -1.94 3.82 -9.42
CA ARG A 80 -1.93 3.82 -7.95
C ARG A 80 -0.52 3.81 -7.38
N LEU A 81 0.34 2.95 -7.91
CA LEU A 81 1.73 2.81 -7.43
C LEU A 81 2.52 4.10 -7.62
N ASN A 82 2.34 4.81 -8.74
CA ASN A 82 3.05 6.06 -9.00
C ASN A 82 2.61 7.19 -8.06
N ILE A 83 1.36 7.22 -7.63
CA ILE A 83 0.91 8.19 -6.64
C ILE A 83 1.67 7.99 -5.33
N PHE A 84 1.76 6.76 -4.84
CA PHE A 84 2.50 6.46 -3.61
C PHE A 84 4.00 6.70 -3.78
N ARG A 85 4.54 6.40 -4.95
CA ARG A 85 5.96 6.68 -5.28
C ARG A 85 6.27 8.16 -5.14
N GLU A 86 5.46 9.04 -5.73
CA GLU A 86 5.65 10.50 -5.66
C GLU A 86 5.57 11.02 -4.24
N MET A 87 4.74 10.41 -3.41
CA MET A 87 4.56 10.81 -2.02
C MET A 87 5.54 10.14 -1.05
N HIS A 88 6.44 9.28 -1.55
CA HIS A 88 7.38 8.51 -0.73
C HIS A 88 6.69 7.67 0.34
N ILE A 89 5.55 7.10 -0.01
CA ILE A 89 4.83 6.12 0.80
C ILE A 89 5.08 4.77 0.14
N ASN A 90 5.61 3.81 0.90
CA ASN A 90 6.04 2.53 0.34
C ASN A 90 4.86 1.64 -0.03
N PRO A 91 4.61 1.38 -1.32
CA PRO A 91 3.65 0.37 -1.73
C PRO A 91 4.30 -1.02 -1.82
N PHE A 92 3.45 -2.02 -1.78
CA PHE A 92 3.81 -3.40 -2.10
C PHE A 92 2.87 -3.92 -3.17
N ALA A 93 3.40 -4.34 -4.29
CA ALA A 93 2.63 -4.82 -5.43
C ALA A 93 2.44 -6.34 -5.32
N GLN A 94 1.18 -6.76 -5.30
CA GLN A 94 0.79 -8.16 -5.25
C GLN A 94 0.24 -8.56 -6.63
N PRO A 95 0.92 -9.40 -7.41
CA PRO A 95 0.39 -9.85 -8.69
C PRO A 95 -0.91 -10.65 -8.49
N TYR A 96 -1.89 -10.38 -9.34
CA TYR A 96 -3.19 -11.06 -9.26
C TYR A 96 -3.05 -12.56 -9.48
N ARG A 97 -3.73 -13.31 -8.65
CA ARG A 97 -3.80 -14.77 -8.74
C ARG A 97 -5.20 -15.21 -8.34
N ASP A 98 -5.74 -16.15 -9.10
CA ASP A 98 -7.02 -16.80 -8.76
C ASP A 98 -6.76 -18.30 -8.62
N PHE A 99 -6.73 -18.77 -7.38
CA PHE A 99 -6.44 -20.16 -7.08
C PHE A 99 -7.58 -21.10 -7.51
N ASP A 100 -8.82 -20.64 -7.39
CA ASP A 100 -10.00 -21.45 -7.71
C ASP A 100 -10.08 -21.75 -9.21
N ASN A 101 -9.80 -20.75 -10.04
CA ASN A 101 -9.78 -20.86 -11.49
C ASN A 101 -8.39 -21.17 -12.06
N LYS A 102 -7.40 -21.42 -11.20
CA LYS A 102 -6.02 -21.73 -11.56
C LYS A 102 -5.36 -20.66 -12.45
N ILE A 103 -5.75 -19.40 -12.24
CA ILE A 103 -5.16 -18.27 -12.96
C ILE A 103 -3.88 -17.85 -12.23
N ARG A 104 -2.76 -17.84 -12.99
CA ARG A 104 -1.46 -17.38 -12.49
C ARG A 104 -1.19 -15.96 -12.95
N PRO A 105 -0.33 -15.22 -12.24
CA PRO A 105 0.06 -13.90 -12.66
C PRO A 105 0.70 -13.92 -14.06
N THR A 106 0.38 -12.90 -14.84
CA THR A 106 1.04 -12.69 -16.15
C THR A 106 2.49 -12.24 -15.97
N VAL A 107 3.26 -12.30 -17.04
CA VAL A 107 4.64 -11.78 -17.05
C VAL A 107 4.66 -10.30 -16.68
N GLU A 108 3.75 -9.50 -17.25
CA GLU A 108 3.69 -8.07 -16.97
C GLU A 108 3.30 -7.77 -15.52
N GLN A 109 2.35 -8.51 -14.97
CA GLN A 109 1.98 -8.35 -13.55
C GLN A 109 3.17 -8.63 -12.63
N ARG A 110 3.92 -9.70 -12.91
CA ARG A 110 5.13 -10.02 -12.14
C ARG A 110 6.22 -8.96 -12.33
N ARG A 111 6.34 -8.42 -13.52
CA ARG A 111 7.31 -7.37 -13.82
C ARG A 111 7.02 -6.09 -13.03
N VAL A 112 5.77 -5.69 -12.94
CA VAL A 112 5.34 -4.57 -12.08
C VAL A 112 5.72 -4.83 -10.62
N ALA A 113 5.45 -6.04 -10.13
CA ALA A 113 5.80 -6.38 -8.74
C ALA A 113 7.31 -6.36 -8.51
N HIS A 114 8.11 -6.88 -9.42
CA HIS A 114 9.58 -6.82 -9.31
C HIS A 114 10.08 -5.38 -9.24
N TRP A 115 9.57 -4.51 -10.11
CA TRP A 115 9.93 -3.10 -10.11
C TRP A 115 9.52 -2.41 -8.79
N CYS A 116 8.29 -2.59 -8.37
CA CYS A 116 7.75 -1.93 -7.19
C CYS A 116 8.38 -2.41 -5.88
N ASN A 117 8.55 -3.72 -5.75
CA ASN A 117 8.89 -4.31 -4.43
C ASN A 117 10.37 -4.21 -4.08
N LYS A 118 11.23 -3.92 -5.05
CA LYS A 118 12.63 -3.59 -4.80
C LYS A 118 12.77 -2.06 -4.74
N LYS A 119 12.81 -1.50 -3.54
CA LYS A 119 12.71 -0.05 -3.34
C LYS A 119 13.85 0.73 -3.99
N SER A 120 15.04 0.18 -4.06
CA SER A 120 16.15 0.81 -4.77
C SER A 120 15.85 0.98 -6.26
N VAL A 121 15.11 0.06 -6.87
CA VAL A 121 14.68 0.13 -8.27
C VAL A 121 13.47 1.05 -8.40
N PHE A 122 12.47 0.86 -7.53
CA PHE A 122 11.22 1.61 -7.58
C PHE A 122 11.44 3.14 -7.55
N TYR A 123 12.35 3.60 -6.70
CA TYR A 123 12.64 5.03 -6.58
C TYR A 123 13.70 5.54 -7.56
N SER A 124 14.42 4.66 -8.26
CA SER A 124 15.49 5.07 -9.18
C SER A 124 15.06 5.16 -10.64
N CYS A 125 14.02 4.46 -11.06
CA CYS A 125 13.55 4.51 -12.45
C CYS A 125 12.05 4.35 -12.56
N GLU A 126 11.48 4.90 -13.63
CA GLU A 126 10.08 4.66 -13.97
C GLU A 126 9.91 3.24 -14.52
N PHE A 127 8.70 2.70 -14.37
CA PHE A 127 8.42 1.34 -14.83
C PHE A 127 8.74 1.14 -16.34
N LYS A 128 8.45 2.13 -17.17
CA LYS A 128 8.72 2.06 -18.61
C LYS A 128 10.21 1.84 -18.94
N ASN A 129 11.10 2.25 -18.04
CA ASN A 129 12.56 2.12 -18.19
C ASN A 129 13.12 0.89 -17.47
N PHE A 130 12.27 0.16 -16.74
CA PHE A 130 12.70 -1.00 -15.98
C PHE A 130 12.99 -2.18 -16.91
N ARG A 131 14.16 -2.81 -16.73
CA ARG A 131 14.57 -4.05 -17.39
C ARG A 131 14.94 -5.10 -16.37
N LEU A 132 14.46 -6.29 -16.61
CA LEU A 132 14.84 -7.44 -15.80
C LEU A 132 16.25 -7.94 -16.20
#